data_c85c8772fbb4dd62061822f852c7707c
#
_entry.id   c85c8772fbb4dd62061822f852c7707c
#
_cell.length_a   1.000
_cell.length_b   1.000
_cell.length_c   1.000
_cell.angle_alpha   90.00
_cell.angle_beta   90.00
_cell.angle_gamma   90.00
#
_symmetry.space_group_name_H-M   'P 1'
#
loop_
_entity.id
_entity.type
_entity.pdbx_description
1 polymer ?
#
loop_
_entity_poly.entity_id
_entity_poly.type
_entity_poly.pdbx_seq_one_letter_code
_entity_poly.pdbx_strand_id
1 'polypeptide(L)'
;MTEHRFDGWRVVLAATVGLACGIATLGASTFSIFVGPIRLETGWSQSAAFAALIAVTFTAALMSPLMGAIVDRFGAKRVILVGFVCEIAIFASFALQGPDIWSFYLRYFLLSAFALGTTHVAFARVITLWFDRRRGLAL
;
A
#
# COMPACT_ATOMS: atom_id res chain seq x y z
N MET A 1 -18.60 29.88 8.99
CA MET A 1 -18.41 28.96 7.83
C MET A 1 -17.02 29.05 7.21
N THR A 2 -15.99 29.53 7.90
CA THR A 2 -14.65 29.81 7.35
C THR A 2 -13.54 28.87 7.85
N GLU A 3 -13.74 28.12 8.89
CA GLU A 3 -12.71 27.20 9.45
C GLU A 3 -12.55 25.86 8.70
N HIS A 4 -13.65 25.32 8.14
CA HIS A 4 -13.57 24.07 7.37
C HIS A 4 -12.76 24.14 6.08
N ARG A 5 -12.50 25.33 5.57
CA ARG A 5 -11.74 25.54 4.32
C ARG A 5 -10.22 25.31 4.50
N PHE A 6 -9.70 25.54 5.70
CA PHE A 6 -8.28 25.38 5.98
C PHE A 6 -7.93 23.92 6.24
N ASP A 7 -8.84 23.18 6.86
CA ASP A 7 -8.61 21.77 7.20
C ASP A 7 -8.65 20.83 5.98
N GLY A 8 -9.46 21.14 4.96
CA GLY A 8 -9.53 20.36 3.73
C GLY A 8 -8.19 20.24 2.99
N TRP A 9 -7.43 21.34 2.90
CA TRP A 9 -6.10 21.31 2.26
C TRP A 9 -5.06 20.55 3.07
N ARG A 10 -5.17 20.54 4.40
CA ARG A 10 -4.32 19.71 5.28
C ARG A 10 -4.59 18.21 5.03
N VAL A 11 -5.84 17.84 4.79
CA VAL A 11 -6.22 16.47 4.42
C VAL A 11 -5.63 16.09 3.07
N VAL A 12 -5.67 16.98 2.08
CA VAL A 12 -5.04 16.75 0.76
C VAL A 12 -3.53 16.57 0.91
N LEU A 13 -2.84 17.44 1.67
CA LEU A 13 -1.40 17.30 1.92
C LEU A 13 -1.07 15.96 2.62
N ALA A 14 -1.84 15.61 3.65
CA ALA A 14 -1.65 14.33 4.35
C ALA A 14 -1.89 13.13 3.42
N ALA A 15 -2.90 13.20 2.55
CA ALA A 15 -3.18 12.18 1.55
C ALA A 15 -2.05 12.07 0.51
N THR A 16 -1.52 13.20 0.04
CA THR A 16 -0.39 13.24 -0.91
C THR A 16 0.86 12.62 -0.31
N VAL A 17 1.22 12.98 0.92
CA VAL A 17 2.35 12.38 1.64
C VAL A 17 2.10 10.88 1.87
N GLY A 18 0.89 10.50 2.29
CA GLY A 18 0.51 9.10 2.48
C GLY A 18 0.63 8.28 1.20
N LEU A 19 0.18 8.81 0.07
CA LEU A 19 0.32 8.14 -1.24
C LEU A 19 1.78 8.05 -1.69
N ALA A 20 2.58 9.09 -1.45
CA ALA A 20 4.01 9.08 -1.78
C ALA A 20 4.79 8.04 -0.97
N CYS A 21 4.39 7.81 0.28
CA CYS A 21 4.96 6.80 1.17
C CYS A 21 4.30 5.42 1.05
N GLY A 22 3.23 5.31 0.27
CA GLY A 22 2.50 4.06 0.09
C GLY A 22 3.23 3.04 -0.76
N ILE A 23 2.77 1.78 -0.67
CA ILE A 23 3.39 0.64 -1.36
C ILE A 23 3.42 0.78 -2.88
N ALA A 24 2.46 1.50 -3.49
CA ALA A 24 2.45 1.71 -4.94
C ALA A 24 3.74 2.37 -5.43
N THR A 25 4.28 3.30 -4.62
CA THR A 25 5.52 4.03 -4.94
C THR A 25 6.76 3.30 -4.42
N LEU A 26 6.75 2.90 -3.15
CA LEU A 26 7.91 2.27 -2.52
C LEU A 26 8.05 0.80 -2.89
N GLY A 27 6.96 0.05 -3.00
CA GLY A 27 6.99 -1.39 -3.23
C GLY A 27 7.60 -1.78 -4.58
N ALA A 28 7.15 -1.15 -5.67
CA ALA A 28 7.66 -1.45 -7.00
C ALA A 28 9.12 -0.99 -7.19
N SER A 29 9.44 0.22 -6.71
CA SER A 29 10.79 0.77 -6.80
C SER A 29 11.78 -0.02 -5.94
N THR A 30 11.39 -0.35 -4.72
CA THR A 30 12.20 -1.12 -3.79
C THR A 30 12.44 -2.54 -4.30
N PHE A 31 11.43 -3.20 -4.86
CA PHE A 31 11.58 -4.53 -5.44
C PHE A 31 12.68 -4.55 -6.50
N SER A 32 12.69 -3.60 -7.43
CA SER A 32 13.66 -3.55 -8.51
C SER A 32 15.10 -3.39 -8.02
N ILE A 33 15.29 -2.66 -6.92
CA ILE A 33 16.62 -2.43 -6.33
C ILE A 33 17.10 -3.65 -5.55
N PHE A 34 16.24 -4.26 -4.75
CA PHE A 34 16.64 -5.32 -3.81
C PHE A 34 16.61 -6.73 -4.41
N VAL A 35 15.85 -6.97 -5.49
CA VAL A 35 15.75 -8.29 -6.10
C VAL A 35 17.09 -8.82 -6.61
N GLY A 36 17.95 -7.93 -7.13
CA GLY A 36 19.29 -8.31 -7.61
C GLY A 36 20.18 -8.89 -6.51
N PRO A 37 20.51 -8.11 -5.46
CA PRO A 37 21.27 -8.58 -4.31
C PRO A 37 20.70 -9.86 -3.66
N ILE A 38 19.39 -9.90 -3.42
CA ILE A 38 18.73 -11.08 -2.80
C ILE A 38 18.95 -12.34 -3.65
N ARG A 39 18.83 -12.24 -4.98
CA ARG A 39 19.06 -13.36 -5.88
C ARG A 39 20.51 -13.86 -5.85
N LEU A 40 21.47 -12.95 -5.75
CA LEU A 40 22.88 -13.32 -5.65
C LEU A 40 23.19 -14.08 -4.36
N GLU A 41 22.56 -13.67 -3.26
CA GLU A 41 22.75 -14.33 -1.96
C GLU A 41 22.00 -15.67 -1.85
N THR A 42 20.79 -15.74 -2.40
CA THR A 42 19.90 -16.91 -2.24
C THR A 42 20.00 -17.92 -3.37
N GLY A 43 20.60 -17.55 -4.51
CA GLY A 43 20.68 -18.39 -5.71
C GLY A 43 19.35 -18.55 -6.47
N TRP A 44 18.32 -17.74 -6.16
CA TRP A 44 17.03 -17.86 -6.84
C TRP A 44 17.09 -17.48 -8.31
N SER A 45 16.32 -18.17 -9.13
CA SER A 45 16.14 -17.80 -10.53
C SER A 45 15.40 -16.47 -10.65
N GLN A 46 15.62 -15.76 -11.74
CA GLN A 46 14.93 -14.49 -12.00
C GLN A 46 13.42 -14.67 -12.05
N SER A 47 12.94 -15.71 -12.72
CA SER A 47 11.52 -16.03 -12.83
C SER A 47 10.88 -16.29 -11.46
N ALA A 48 11.56 -17.02 -10.58
CA ALA A 48 11.09 -17.30 -9.23
C ALA A 48 10.97 -16.01 -8.39
N ALA A 49 11.96 -15.12 -8.43
CA ALA A 49 11.89 -13.85 -7.72
C ALA A 49 10.76 -12.95 -8.25
N PHE A 50 10.59 -12.85 -9.58
CA PHE A 50 9.54 -12.05 -10.21
C PHE A 50 8.14 -12.64 -10.06
N ALA A 51 7.99 -13.94 -9.78
CA ALA A 51 6.70 -14.55 -9.45
C ALA A 51 6.02 -13.90 -8.23
N ALA A 52 6.79 -13.29 -7.32
CA ALA A 52 6.24 -12.50 -6.22
C ALA A 52 5.37 -11.32 -6.71
N LEU A 53 5.74 -10.66 -7.81
CA LEU A 53 4.94 -9.56 -8.37
C LEU A 53 3.62 -10.04 -8.97
N ILE A 54 3.61 -11.24 -9.54
CA ILE A 54 2.37 -11.88 -10.01
C ILE A 54 1.46 -12.15 -8.81
N ALA A 55 2.00 -12.67 -7.71
CA ALA A 55 1.26 -12.89 -6.47
C ALA A 55 0.68 -11.57 -5.92
N VAL A 56 1.46 -10.48 -5.94
CA VAL A 56 0.98 -9.13 -5.53
C VAL A 56 -0.21 -8.69 -6.37
N THR A 57 -0.10 -8.78 -7.69
CA THR A 57 -1.17 -8.35 -8.62
C THR A 57 -2.43 -9.18 -8.44
N PHE A 58 -2.28 -10.50 -8.32
CA PHE A 58 -3.40 -11.42 -8.11
C PHE A 58 -4.10 -11.16 -6.76
N THR A 59 -3.31 -10.96 -5.69
CA THR A 59 -3.83 -10.63 -4.37
C THR A 59 -4.59 -9.31 -4.40
N ALA A 60 -4.05 -8.30 -5.05
CA ALA A 60 -4.70 -7.00 -5.19
C ALA A 60 -6.05 -7.12 -5.90
N ALA A 61 -6.13 -7.86 -7.00
CA ALA A 61 -7.36 -8.08 -7.73
C ALA A 61 -8.43 -8.80 -6.88
N LEU A 62 -8.03 -9.86 -6.17
CA LEU A 62 -8.92 -10.67 -5.36
C LEU A 62 -9.39 -9.94 -4.09
N MET A 63 -8.50 -9.21 -3.43
CA MET A 63 -8.78 -8.55 -2.15
C MET A 63 -9.40 -7.15 -2.31
N SER A 64 -9.37 -6.56 -3.49
CA SER A 64 -9.88 -5.20 -3.74
C SER A 64 -11.36 -5.02 -3.34
N PRO A 65 -12.31 -5.90 -3.70
CA PRO A 65 -13.70 -5.75 -3.28
C PRO A 65 -13.88 -5.92 -1.76
N LEU A 66 -13.10 -6.81 -1.15
CA LEU A 66 -13.12 -7.01 0.31
C LEU A 66 -12.61 -5.77 1.04
N MET A 67 -11.52 -5.17 0.54
CA MET A 67 -10.97 -3.95 1.11
C MET A 67 -11.96 -2.78 1.01
N GLY A 68 -12.69 -2.67 -0.10
CA GLY A 68 -13.78 -1.70 -0.22
C GLY A 68 -14.82 -1.85 0.91
N ALA A 69 -15.28 -3.07 1.15
CA ALA A 69 -16.24 -3.35 2.23
C ALA A 69 -15.67 -3.06 3.64
N ILE A 70 -14.38 -3.34 3.85
CA ILE A 70 -13.68 -3.02 5.11
C ILE A 70 -13.61 -1.52 5.33
N VAL A 71 -13.25 -0.75 4.30
CA VAL A 71 -13.21 0.72 4.36
C VAL A 71 -14.60 1.30 4.65
N ASP A 72 -15.65 0.72 4.06
CA ASP A 72 -17.04 1.15 4.30
C ASP A 72 -17.48 0.88 5.73
N ARG A 73 -17.09 -0.26 6.28
CA ARG A 73 -17.50 -0.67 7.62
C ARG A 73 -16.74 0.02 8.75
N PHE A 74 -15.42 0.16 8.62
CA PHE A 74 -14.54 0.64 9.69
C PHE A 74 -14.09 2.08 9.52
N GLY A 75 -14.35 2.67 8.35
CA GLY A 75 -13.95 4.02 7.99
C GLY A 75 -12.50 4.09 7.47
N ALA A 76 -12.30 4.89 6.42
CA ALA A 76 -11.02 5.00 5.71
C ALA A 76 -9.84 5.37 6.63
N LYS A 77 -10.01 6.27 7.59
CA LYS A 77 -8.93 6.69 8.50
C LYS A 77 -8.33 5.54 9.28
N ARG A 78 -9.17 4.67 9.86
CA ARG A 78 -8.69 3.51 10.65
C ARG A 78 -7.99 2.49 9.76
N VAL A 79 -8.57 2.21 8.59
CA VAL A 79 -8.02 1.26 7.64
C VAL A 79 -6.65 1.72 7.13
N ILE A 80 -6.49 3.00 6.79
CA ILE A 80 -5.22 3.58 6.36
C ILE A 80 -4.16 3.46 7.48
N LEU A 81 -4.48 3.81 8.71
CA LEU A 81 -3.53 3.74 9.83
C LEU A 81 -3.09 2.30 10.12
N VAL A 82 -4.04 1.36 10.16
CA VAL A 82 -3.73 -0.06 10.36
C VAL A 82 -2.91 -0.59 9.17
N GLY A 83 -3.28 -0.22 7.94
CA GLY A 83 -2.53 -0.57 6.74
C GLY A 83 -1.07 -0.16 6.84
N PHE A 84 -0.78 1.11 7.16
CA PHE A 84 0.60 1.58 7.32
C PHE A 84 1.37 0.86 8.42
N VAL A 85 0.76 0.61 9.58
CA VAL A 85 1.42 -0.12 10.66
C VAL A 85 1.79 -1.54 10.22
N CYS A 86 0.87 -2.23 9.54
CA CYS A 86 1.13 -3.56 9.00
C CYS A 86 2.20 -3.54 7.90
N GLU A 87 2.17 -2.56 7.00
CA GLU A 87 3.18 -2.39 5.95
C GLU A 87 4.58 -2.20 6.55
N ILE A 88 4.72 -1.32 7.55
CA ILE A 88 5.99 -1.09 8.25
C ILE A 88 6.50 -2.38 8.88
N ALA A 89 5.64 -3.12 9.58
CA ALA A 89 6.00 -4.38 10.22
C ALA A 89 6.44 -5.44 9.20
N ILE A 90 5.73 -5.54 8.07
CA ILE A 90 6.07 -6.48 7.00
C ILE A 90 7.40 -6.06 6.33
N PHE A 91 7.61 -4.77 6.04
CA PHE A 91 8.87 -4.29 5.52
C PHE A 91 10.03 -4.56 6.48
N ALA A 92 9.86 -4.31 7.78
CA ALA A 92 10.87 -4.64 8.78
C ALA A 92 11.20 -6.16 8.78
N SER A 93 10.20 -7.01 8.53
CA SER A 93 10.42 -8.46 8.46
C SER A 93 11.30 -8.91 7.29
N PHE A 94 11.44 -8.10 6.22
CA PHE A 94 12.36 -8.42 5.13
C PHE A 94 13.83 -8.39 5.58
N ALA A 95 14.18 -7.66 6.64
CA ALA A 95 15.51 -7.70 7.23
C ALA A 95 15.86 -9.10 7.79
N LEU A 96 14.86 -9.92 8.06
CA LEU A 96 14.99 -11.31 8.55
C LEU A 96 14.75 -12.33 7.42
N GLN A 97 14.89 -11.90 6.14
CA GLN A 97 14.69 -12.79 5.00
C GLN A 97 15.81 -13.81 4.93
N GLY A 98 15.44 -15.09 5.06
CA GLY A 98 16.31 -16.23 4.80
C GLY A 98 16.22 -16.71 3.35
N PRO A 99 16.90 -17.83 3.02
CA PRO A 99 16.94 -18.39 1.68
C PRO A 99 15.60 -19.01 1.23
N ASP A 100 14.61 -19.10 2.13
CA ASP A 100 13.32 -19.70 1.83
C ASP A 100 12.45 -18.77 0.98
N ILE A 101 12.17 -19.19 -0.25
CA ILE A 101 11.38 -18.42 -1.22
C ILE A 101 9.90 -18.34 -0.83
N TRP A 102 9.36 -19.31 -0.11
CA TRP A 102 7.95 -19.30 0.32
C TRP A 102 7.70 -18.20 1.35
N SER A 103 8.65 -17.96 2.25
CA SER A 103 8.59 -16.84 3.20
C SER A 103 8.63 -15.49 2.47
N PHE A 104 9.35 -15.39 1.37
CA PHE A 104 9.38 -14.21 0.50
C PHE A 104 8.03 -13.98 -0.16
N TYR A 105 7.40 -15.00 -0.76
CA TYR A 105 6.07 -14.90 -1.35
C TYR A 105 5.00 -14.54 -0.32
N LEU A 106 5.05 -15.15 0.86
CA LEU A 106 4.12 -14.84 1.94
C LEU A 106 4.20 -13.37 2.37
N ARG A 107 5.40 -12.80 2.50
CA ARG A 107 5.57 -11.39 2.83
C ARG A 107 5.02 -10.48 1.75
N TYR A 108 5.26 -10.77 0.47
CA TYR A 108 4.69 -10.00 -0.64
C TYR A 108 3.17 -10.13 -0.71
N PHE A 109 2.63 -11.31 -0.44
CA PHE A 109 1.19 -11.52 -0.34
C PHE A 109 0.58 -10.64 0.77
N LEU A 110 1.12 -10.71 1.98
CA LEU A 110 0.66 -9.91 3.11
C LEU A 110 0.82 -8.42 2.85
N LEU A 111 1.97 -8.01 2.30
CA LEU A 111 2.24 -6.63 1.94
C LEU A 111 1.18 -6.10 0.97
N SER A 112 0.85 -6.85 -0.09
CA SER A 112 -0.19 -6.50 -1.04
C SER A 112 -1.57 -6.41 -0.40
N ALA A 113 -1.93 -7.35 0.47
CA ALA A 113 -3.23 -7.38 1.12
C ALA A 113 -3.46 -6.14 2.01
N PHE A 114 -2.47 -5.75 2.82
CA PHE A 114 -2.58 -4.57 3.69
C PHE A 114 -2.40 -3.25 2.92
N ALA A 115 -1.59 -3.25 1.88
CA ALA A 115 -1.37 -2.09 1.02
C ALA A 115 -2.63 -1.59 0.31
N LEU A 116 -3.61 -2.46 0.07
CA LEU A 116 -4.89 -2.04 -0.51
C LEU A 116 -5.60 -0.99 0.35
N GLY A 117 -5.39 -1.00 1.67
CA GLY A 117 -5.91 0.00 2.60
C GLY A 117 -5.24 1.38 2.47
N THR A 118 -4.05 1.44 1.87
CA THR A 118 -3.25 2.67 1.67
C THR A 118 -3.19 3.11 0.21
N THR A 119 -4.08 2.57 -0.65
CA THR A 119 -4.17 2.96 -2.07
C THR A 119 -4.90 4.30 -2.25
N HIS A 120 -4.73 4.86 -3.46
CA HIS A 120 -5.43 6.09 -3.86
C HIS A 120 -6.95 6.00 -3.70
N VAL A 121 -7.57 4.82 -3.77
CA VAL A 121 -9.02 4.65 -3.57
C VAL A 121 -9.43 5.02 -2.15
N ALA A 122 -8.69 4.57 -1.14
CA ALA A 122 -8.97 4.90 0.25
C ALA A 122 -8.76 6.39 0.54
N PHE A 123 -7.70 6.99 0.00
CA PHE A 123 -7.42 8.42 0.15
C PHE A 123 -8.41 9.29 -0.63
N ALA A 124 -8.77 8.92 -1.86
CA ALA A 124 -9.78 9.63 -2.64
C ALA A 124 -11.11 9.69 -1.88
N ARG A 125 -11.49 8.60 -1.19
CA ARG A 125 -12.70 8.56 -0.39
C ARG A 125 -12.65 9.51 0.81
N VAL A 126 -11.51 9.64 1.47
CA VAL A 126 -11.31 10.65 2.53
C VAL A 126 -11.45 12.06 1.95
N ILE A 127 -10.81 12.36 0.83
CA ILE A 127 -10.86 13.67 0.19
C ILE A 127 -12.29 14.01 -0.23
N THR A 128 -13.04 13.08 -0.81
CA THR A 128 -14.41 13.32 -1.25
C THR A 128 -15.39 13.61 -0.12
N LEU A 129 -15.10 13.18 1.12
CA LEU A 129 -15.89 13.52 2.30
C LEU A 129 -15.70 14.99 2.75
N TRP A 130 -14.56 15.59 2.42
CA TRP A 130 -14.21 16.97 2.83
C TRP A 130 -14.49 18.01 1.75
N PHE A 131 -14.61 17.61 0.47
CA PHE A 131 -14.82 18.52 -0.65
C PHE A 131 -16.13 18.22 -1.39
N ASP A 132 -17.13 19.09 -1.25
CA ASP A 132 -18.39 18.97 -2.00
C ASP A 132 -18.35 19.65 -3.37
N ARG A 133 -17.78 20.86 -3.47
CA ARG A 133 -17.81 21.67 -4.69
C ARG A 133 -16.57 21.66 -5.58
N ARG A 134 -15.41 21.17 -5.08
CA ARG A 134 -14.12 21.21 -5.78
C ARG A 134 -13.41 19.85 -5.76
N ARG A 135 -14.19 18.75 -5.82
CA ARG A 135 -13.68 17.38 -5.77
C ARG A 135 -12.62 17.11 -6.83
N GLY A 136 -12.86 17.58 -8.09
CA GLY A 136 -11.94 17.37 -9.20
C GLY A 136 -10.60 18.12 -9.12
N LEU A 137 -10.50 19.12 -8.22
CA LEU A 137 -9.27 19.88 -8.00
C LEU A 137 -8.45 19.32 -6.81
N ALA A 138 -9.10 18.53 -5.94
CA ALA A 138 -8.51 17.97 -4.74
C ALA A 138 -8.06 16.50 -4.94
N LEU A 139 -8.55 15.83 -5.97
CA LEU A 139 -8.16 14.50 -6.45
C LEU A 139 -7.03 14.60 -7.45
#